data_01edd15e081aab7f431ae2a1643006b1
#
_entry.id   01edd15e081aab7f431ae2a1643006b1
#
_cell.length_a   1.000
_cell.length_b   1.000
_cell.length_c   1.000
_cell.angle_alpha   90.00
_cell.angle_beta   90.00
_cell.angle_gamma   90.00
#
_symmetry.space_group_name_H-M   'P 1'
#
loop_
_entity.id
_entity.type
_entity.pdbx_description
1 polymer ?
#
loop_
_entity_poly.entity_id
_entity_poly.type
_entity_poly.pdbx_seq_one_letter_code
_entity_poly.pdbx_strand_id
1 'polypeptide(L)'
;MRRMGTTLQARAAASATALLLAGCMVAAAGAGAGGGIYFTQRGVESVVPATVERAAAATATAFDQLKVRQTKSQVEQGEDGEQREIEGSAGDREVSVTLKPEGKNGTRVQVVAKRTAVTWDKDFARSVLDKIVANSR
;
A
#
# COMPACT_ATOMS: atom_id res chain seq x y z
N MET A 1 -20.67 10.66 -73.93
CA MET A 1 -20.80 10.10 -73.40
C MET A 1 -20.15 9.82 -72.31
N ARG A 2 -20.02 9.81 -71.50
CA ARG A 2 -19.58 9.50 -70.53
C ARG A 2 -19.23 9.96 -69.62
N ARG A 3 -19.22 9.68 -68.68
CA ARG A 3 -18.86 9.99 -67.67
C ARG A 3 -18.46 9.63 -66.77
N MET A 4 -17.99 9.64 -65.89
CA MET A 4 -17.44 9.33 -64.98
C MET A 4 -17.71 9.70 -63.84
N GLY A 5 -17.85 9.05 -62.95
CA GLY A 5 -18.03 8.81 -61.61
C GLY A 5 -16.89 9.11 -60.76
N THR A 6 -16.96 10.14 -60.15
CA THR A 6 -15.96 10.51 -59.19
C THR A 6 -16.34 9.91 -57.86
N THR A 7 -15.64 8.96 -57.52
CA THR A 7 -15.79 8.39 -56.20
C THR A 7 -15.17 9.31 -55.19
N LEU A 8 -16.03 9.87 -54.45
CA LEU A 8 -15.59 10.67 -53.37
C LEU A 8 -15.11 9.81 -52.23
N GLN A 9 -13.92 9.94 -51.93
CA GLN A 9 -13.36 9.28 -50.77
C GLN A 9 -13.61 10.09 -49.53
N ALA A 10 -14.61 9.69 -48.86
CA ALA A 10 -14.78 10.15 -47.46
C ALA A 10 -13.91 9.30 -46.60
N ARG A 11 -12.78 9.80 -46.27
CA ARG A 11 -11.99 9.15 -45.24
C ARG A 11 -12.27 9.77 -43.92
N ALA A 12 -12.92 8.99 -43.17
CA ALA A 12 -13.15 9.27 -41.77
C ALA A 12 -11.85 9.35 -41.01
N ALA A 13 -11.55 10.48 -40.54
CA ALA A 13 -10.58 10.66 -39.50
C ALA A 13 -11.29 10.46 -38.17
N ALA A 14 -11.38 9.24 -37.79
CA ALA A 14 -11.85 8.88 -36.45
C ALA A 14 -10.73 8.09 -35.81
N SER A 15 -9.93 8.70 -35.03
CA SER A 15 -9.05 7.97 -34.13
C SER A 15 -8.13 8.95 -33.45
N ALA A 16 -8.40 9.28 -32.27
CA ALA A 16 -7.37 9.70 -31.33
C ALA A 16 -7.97 10.36 -30.10
N THR A 17 -8.81 9.65 -29.40
CA THR A 17 -9.22 10.17 -28.10
C THR A 17 -9.39 9.07 -27.07
N ALA A 18 -8.56 8.07 -27.13
CA ALA A 18 -8.67 6.94 -26.19
C ALA A 18 -7.39 6.69 -25.40
N LEU A 19 -6.58 7.69 -25.16
CA LEU A 19 -5.27 7.46 -24.55
C LEU A 19 -4.98 8.28 -23.30
N LEU A 20 -5.99 8.82 -22.67
CA LEU A 20 -5.74 9.67 -21.50
C LEU A 20 -6.27 9.13 -20.17
N LEU A 21 -6.71 7.89 -20.14
CA LEU A 21 -7.21 7.29 -18.92
C LEU A 21 -6.32 6.17 -18.36
N ALA A 22 -5.17 5.97 -18.95
CA ALA A 22 -4.25 4.92 -18.50
C ALA A 22 -3.25 5.39 -17.44
N GLY A 23 -3.26 6.67 -17.10
CA GLY A 23 -2.24 7.22 -16.22
C GLY A 23 -2.41 6.94 -14.73
N CYS A 24 -3.60 6.57 -14.29
CA CYS A 24 -3.85 6.39 -12.86
C CYS A 24 -3.75 4.96 -12.35
N MET A 25 -3.62 3.98 -13.24
CA MET A 25 -3.57 2.57 -12.84
C MET A 25 -2.17 1.97 -12.78
N VAL A 26 -1.18 2.68 -13.24
CA VAL A 26 0.18 2.13 -13.30
C VAL A 26 0.85 2.07 -11.93
N ALA A 27 0.39 2.88 -11.00
CA ALA A 27 0.94 2.86 -9.64
C ALA A 27 0.57 1.59 -8.87
N ALA A 28 -0.53 0.96 -9.22
CA ALA A 28 -0.97 -0.26 -8.55
C ALA A 28 -0.39 -1.54 -9.15
N ALA A 29 0.04 -1.49 -10.40
CA ALA A 29 0.51 -2.67 -11.11
C ALA A 29 2.00 -2.98 -10.90
N GLY A 30 2.77 -2.02 -10.39
CA GLY A 30 4.20 -2.18 -10.18
C GLY A 30 4.58 -2.89 -8.88
N ALA A 31 3.61 -3.26 -8.11
CA ALA A 31 3.88 -3.68 -6.74
C ALA A 31 4.03 -5.19 -6.57
N GLY A 32 3.97 -5.95 -7.63
CA GLY A 32 3.98 -7.40 -7.52
C GLY A 32 2.86 -7.86 -6.58
N ALA A 33 3.07 -8.95 -5.90
CA ALA A 33 2.07 -9.56 -5.04
C ALA A 33 1.77 -8.79 -3.74
N GLY A 34 2.33 -7.63 -3.52
CA GLY A 34 2.22 -6.92 -2.26
C GLY A 34 1.57 -5.56 -2.29
N GLY A 35 1.12 -5.07 -3.42
CA GLY A 35 0.70 -3.67 -3.53
C GLY A 35 1.87 -2.69 -3.41
N GLY A 36 1.67 -1.45 -3.81
CA GLY A 36 2.65 -0.38 -3.66
C GLY A 36 2.75 0.14 -2.23
N ILE A 37 3.88 0.74 -1.93
CA ILE A 37 4.06 1.47 -0.69
C ILE A 37 3.67 2.92 -0.95
N TYR A 38 2.75 3.43 -0.15
CA TYR A 38 2.25 4.79 -0.26
C TYR A 38 2.72 5.61 0.93
N PHE A 39 3.22 6.80 0.67
CA PHE A 39 3.55 7.74 1.72
C PHE A 39 2.29 8.50 2.16
N THR A 40 2.03 8.51 3.45
CA THR A 40 0.98 9.32 4.07
C THR A 40 1.61 10.56 4.72
N GLN A 41 0.78 11.41 5.30
CA GLN A 41 1.30 12.58 6.01
C GLN A 41 2.20 12.20 7.18
N ARG A 42 1.91 11.10 7.87
CA ARG A 42 2.59 10.69 9.09
C ARG A 42 3.49 9.47 8.94
N GLY A 43 3.31 8.70 7.88
CA GLY A 43 4.04 7.45 7.72
C GLY A 43 3.90 6.85 6.34
N VAL A 44 3.73 5.56 6.28
CA VAL A 44 3.61 4.80 5.04
C VAL A 44 2.53 3.73 5.18
N GLU A 45 1.96 3.32 4.07
CA GLU A 45 0.98 2.24 4.04
C GLU A 45 1.13 1.36 2.80
N SER A 46 0.66 0.14 2.90
CA SER A 46 0.57 -0.82 1.80
C SER A 46 -0.54 -1.83 2.07
N VAL A 47 -0.97 -2.51 1.02
CA VAL A 47 -1.87 -3.65 1.16
C VAL A 47 -1.07 -4.91 0.89
N VAL A 48 -1.10 -5.85 1.83
CA VAL A 48 -0.42 -7.14 1.70
C VAL A 48 -1.44 -8.25 1.45
N PRO A 49 -1.10 -9.28 0.64
CA PRO A 49 -1.99 -10.39 0.35
C PRO A 49 -1.95 -11.44 1.48
N ALA A 50 -2.29 -11.02 2.66
CA ALA A 50 -2.26 -11.85 3.86
C ALA A 50 -3.40 -11.48 4.81
N THR A 51 -3.83 -12.41 5.64
CA THR A 51 -4.80 -12.13 6.70
C THR A 51 -4.20 -11.21 7.77
N VAL A 52 -5.06 -10.61 8.59
CA VAL A 52 -4.61 -9.74 9.70
C VAL A 52 -3.68 -10.52 10.65
N GLU A 53 -3.99 -11.78 10.96
CA GLU A 53 -3.15 -12.62 11.82
C GLU A 53 -1.78 -12.87 11.21
N ARG A 54 -1.73 -13.15 9.92
CA ARG A 54 -0.47 -13.37 9.21
C ARG A 54 0.34 -12.09 9.11
N ALA A 55 -0.31 -10.97 8.84
CA ALA A 55 0.33 -9.67 8.84
C ALA A 55 0.85 -9.28 10.24
N ALA A 56 0.14 -9.65 11.29
CA ALA A 56 0.59 -9.44 12.66
C ALA A 56 1.84 -10.29 12.99
N ALA A 57 1.87 -11.54 12.55
CA ALA A 57 3.05 -12.39 12.68
C ALA A 57 4.24 -11.84 11.89
N ALA A 58 3.99 -11.34 10.67
CA ALA A 58 5.00 -10.67 9.86
C ALA A 58 5.53 -9.39 10.53
N THR A 59 4.66 -8.65 11.23
CA THR A 59 5.04 -7.46 11.99
C THR A 59 5.96 -7.83 13.16
N ALA A 60 5.64 -8.88 13.89
CA ALA A 60 6.51 -9.37 14.98
C ALA A 60 7.89 -9.75 14.46
N THR A 61 7.96 -10.47 13.35
CA THR A 61 9.23 -10.83 12.70
C THR A 61 10.00 -9.59 12.23
N ALA A 62 9.31 -8.62 11.62
CA ALA A 62 9.94 -7.36 11.20
C ALA A 62 10.50 -6.57 12.39
N PHE A 63 9.79 -6.55 13.50
CA PHE A 63 10.25 -5.90 14.72
C PHE A 63 11.52 -6.56 15.24
N ASP A 64 11.57 -7.90 15.28
CA ASP A 64 12.77 -8.62 15.68
C ASP A 64 13.96 -8.31 14.76
N GLN A 65 13.74 -8.28 13.45
CA GLN A 65 14.77 -7.98 12.45
C GLN A 65 15.33 -6.55 12.58
N LEU A 66 14.49 -5.61 12.97
CA LEU A 66 14.86 -4.20 13.12
C LEU A 66 15.15 -3.81 14.57
N LYS A 67 15.15 -4.78 15.48
CA LYS A 67 15.36 -4.57 16.91
C LYS A 67 14.38 -3.58 17.52
N VAL A 68 13.14 -3.65 17.09
CA VAL A 68 12.02 -2.93 17.67
C VAL A 68 11.42 -3.79 18.77
N ARG A 69 11.38 -3.29 19.96
CA ARG A 69 10.76 -3.99 21.09
C ARG A 69 9.25 -3.71 21.08
N GLN A 70 8.45 -4.73 20.93
CA GLN A 70 6.99 -4.60 21.01
C GLN A 70 6.59 -4.17 22.41
N THR A 71 5.80 -3.13 22.52
CA THR A 71 5.32 -2.56 23.78
C THR A 71 3.83 -2.78 23.99
N LYS A 72 3.06 -2.93 22.90
CA LYS A 72 1.61 -3.09 22.98
C LYS A 72 1.09 -3.85 21.77
N SER A 73 0.03 -4.59 21.98
CA SER A 73 -0.76 -5.21 20.92
C SER A 73 -2.23 -5.18 21.33
N GLN A 74 -3.06 -4.57 20.50
CA GLN A 74 -4.50 -4.47 20.76
C GLN A 74 -5.27 -4.97 19.55
N VAL A 75 -6.41 -5.58 19.83
CA VAL A 75 -7.39 -6.03 18.84
C VAL A 75 -8.65 -5.21 19.04
N GLU A 76 -9.15 -4.63 17.97
CA GLU A 76 -10.38 -3.84 17.97
C GLU A 76 -11.32 -4.33 16.89
N GLN A 77 -12.63 -4.23 17.14
CA GLN A 77 -13.62 -4.49 16.11
C GLN A 77 -13.88 -3.22 15.32
N GLY A 78 -13.51 -3.25 14.05
CA GLY A 78 -13.79 -2.17 13.10
C GLY A 78 -15.00 -2.49 12.23
N GLU A 79 -15.37 -1.56 11.35
CA GLU A 79 -16.48 -1.74 10.41
C GLU A 79 -16.24 -2.88 9.42
N ASP A 80 -14.99 -3.06 9.01
CA ASP A 80 -14.60 -4.08 8.02
C ASP A 80 -14.12 -5.39 8.66
N GLY A 81 -14.24 -5.52 9.96
CA GLY A 81 -13.79 -6.68 10.72
C GLY A 81 -12.77 -6.34 11.79
N GLU A 82 -12.11 -7.39 12.30
CA GLU A 82 -11.11 -7.25 13.34
C GLU A 82 -9.86 -6.52 12.81
N GLN A 83 -9.52 -5.43 13.45
CA GLN A 83 -8.28 -4.71 13.20
C GLN A 83 -7.33 -4.87 14.39
N ARG A 84 -6.04 -4.70 14.12
CA ARG A 84 -5.03 -4.85 15.16
C ARG A 84 -4.05 -3.68 15.11
N GLU A 85 -3.72 -3.19 16.30
CA GLU A 85 -2.68 -2.19 16.48
C GLU A 85 -1.52 -2.77 17.26
N ILE A 86 -0.31 -2.62 16.75
CA ILE A 86 0.91 -3.12 17.37
C ILE A 86 1.87 -1.95 17.51
N GLU A 87 2.29 -1.68 18.73
CA GLU A 87 3.23 -0.62 19.03
C GLU A 87 4.58 -1.20 19.48
N GLY A 88 5.63 -0.47 19.20
CA GLY A 88 6.96 -0.84 19.59
C GLY A 88 7.88 0.37 19.74
N SER A 89 9.04 0.14 20.33
CA SER A 89 10.06 1.16 20.50
C SER A 89 11.43 0.65 20.04
N ALA A 90 12.18 1.55 19.40
CA ALA A 90 13.54 1.29 18.93
C ALA A 90 14.41 2.52 19.22
N GLY A 91 15.12 2.49 20.33
CA GLY A 91 15.89 3.65 20.79
C GLY A 91 14.97 4.83 21.12
N ASP A 92 15.17 5.93 20.43
CA ASP A 92 14.36 7.15 20.54
C ASP A 92 13.13 7.15 19.63
N ARG A 93 12.86 6.05 18.93
CA ARG A 93 11.74 5.94 18.00
C ARG A 93 10.61 5.14 18.61
N GLU A 94 9.40 5.62 18.38
CA GLU A 94 8.17 4.88 18.63
C GLU A 94 7.57 4.48 17.28
N VAL A 95 7.14 3.23 17.18
CA VAL A 95 6.55 2.68 15.96
C VAL A 95 5.14 2.20 16.27
N SER A 96 4.18 2.57 15.45
CA SER A 96 2.83 2.06 15.48
C SER A 96 2.50 1.41 14.14
N VAL A 97 2.00 0.19 14.18
CA VAL A 97 1.55 -0.56 13.02
C VAL A 97 0.07 -0.85 13.18
N THR A 98 -0.74 -0.36 12.26
CA THR A 98 -2.17 -0.61 12.21
C THR A 98 -2.47 -1.57 11.07
N LEU A 99 -3.15 -2.66 11.39
CA LEU A 99 -3.54 -3.72 10.46
C LEU A 99 -5.06 -3.74 10.34
N LYS A 100 -5.56 -3.52 9.12
CA LYS A 100 -7.00 -3.52 8.82
C LYS A 100 -7.30 -4.50 7.70
N PRO A 101 -8.40 -5.28 7.80
CA PRO A 101 -8.82 -6.12 6.68
C PRO A 101 -9.05 -5.28 5.42
N GLU A 102 -8.58 -5.78 4.29
CA GLU A 102 -8.78 -5.16 2.98
C GLU A 102 -9.21 -6.24 2.01
N GLY A 103 -10.49 -6.22 1.62
CA GLY A 103 -11.05 -7.27 0.79
C GLY A 103 -11.10 -8.62 1.51
N LYS A 104 -11.12 -9.72 0.75
CA LYS A 104 -11.28 -11.06 1.33
C LYS A 104 -10.02 -11.64 1.95
N ASN A 105 -8.86 -11.37 1.35
CA ASN A 105 -7.59 -12.00 1.74
C ASN A 105 -6.45 -11.00 1.87
N GLY A 106 -6.75 -9.73 1.97
CA GLY A 106 -5.75 -8.68 2.08
C GLY A 106 -5.79 -8.00 3.44
N THR A 107 -4.71 -7.34 3.76
CA THR A 107 -4.58 -6.49 4.95
C THR A 107 -3.93 -5.19 4.57
N ARG A 108 -4.57 -4.08 4.92
CA ARG A 108 -3.95 -2.76 4.84
C ARG A 108 -3.05 -2.59 6.04
N VAL A 109 -1.79 -2.36 5.77
CA VAL A 109 -0.75 -2.15 6.78
C VAL A 109 -0.34 -0.69 6.75
N GLN A 110 -0.56 0.00 7.83
CA GLN A 110 -0.11 1.38 8.00
C GLN A 110 0.96 1.42 9.07
N VAL A 111 2.09 2.03 8.77
CA VAL A 111 3.22 2.16 9.70
C VAL A 111 3.52 3.63 9.92
N VAL A 112 3.58 4.01 11.17
CA VAL A 112 3.95 5.34 11.61
C VAL A 112 5.13 5.22 12.56
N ALA A 113 6.19 5.95 12.30
CA ALA A 113 7.33 6.04 13.21
C ALA A 113 7.57 7.50 13.57
N LYS A 114 7.86 7.77 14.82
CA LYS A 114 8.13 9.12 15.30
C LYS A 114 9.29 9.12 16.29
N ARG A 115 10.03 10.20 16.32
CA ARG A 115 11.09 10.45 17.30
C ARG A 115 10.62 11.33 18.45
N THR A 116 9.73 12.25 18.15
CA THR A 116 9.12 13.15 19.11
C THR A 116 7.64 13.30 18.78
N ALA A 117 6.90 14.00 19.61
CA ALA A 117 5.49 14.24 19.37
C ALA A 117 5.17 14.90 18.02
N VAL A 118 6.14 15.57 17.40
CA VAL A 118 5.95 16.32 16.16
C VAL A 118 6.89 15.93 15.01
N THR A 119 7.80 15.00 15.24
CA THR A 119 8.80 14.58 14.25
C THR A 119 8.53 13.15 13.78
N TRP A 120 8.11 13.02 12.53
CA TRP A 120 7.83 11.74 11.89
C TRP A 120 9.08 11.21 11.19
N ASP A 121 9.40 9.95 11.41
CA ASP A 121 10.51 9.25 10.74
C ASP A 121 9.95 8.31 9.66
N LYS A 122 9.65 8.88 8.50
CA LYS A 122 9.06 8.14 7.38
C LYS A 122 10.01 7.10 6.79
N ASP A 123 11.31 7.34 6.84
CA ASP A 123 12.30 6.40 6.32
C ASP A 123 12.36 5.16 7.20
N PHE A 124 12.31 5.32 8.51
CA PHE A 124 12.23 4.18 9.41
C PHE A 124 10.89 3.47 9.29
N ALA A 125 9.78 4.19 9.19
CA ALA A 125 8.46 3.60 8.94
C ALA A 125 8.46 2.76 7.65
N ARG A 126 9.08 3.25 6.60
CA ARG A 126 9.24 2.50 5.35
C ARG A 126 10.06 1.23 5.55
N SER A 127 11.17 1.30 6.27
CA SER A 127 11.98 0.13 6.56
C SER A 127 11.20 -0.94 7.30
N VAL A 128 10.36 -0.54 8.25
CA VAL A 128 9.46 -1.46 8.97
C VAL A 128 8.45 -2.08 8.00
N LEU A 129 7.81 -1.27 7.17
CA LEU A 129 6.82 -1.75 6.21
C LEU A 129 7.44 -2.70 5.18
N ASP A 130 8.62 -2.39 4.66
CA ASP A 130 9.34 -3.27 3.72
C ASP A 130 9.58 -4.66 4.33
N LYS A 131 9.93 -4.72 5.61
CA LYS A 131 10.12 -6.00 6.32
C LYS A 131 8.79 -6.73 6.54
N ILE A 132 7.73 -6.01 6.86
CA ILE A 132 6.39 -6.61 7.01
C ILE A 132 5.94 -7.21 5.67
N VAL A 133 6.07 -6.47 4.58
CA VAL A 133 5.72 -6.96 3.24
C VAL A 133 6.53 -8.21 2.88
N ALA A 134 7.82 -8.19 3.11
CA ALA A 134 8.69 -9.32 2.83
C ALA A 134 8.33 -10.57 3.65
N ASN A 135 7.92 -10.40 4.90
CA ASN A 135 7.55 -11.50 5.79
C ASN A 135 6.08 -11.94 5.66
N SER A 136 5.26 -11.23 4.89
CA SER A 136 3.84 -11.53 4.68
C SER A 136 3.58 -12.48 3.50
N ARG A 137 4.60 -12.87 2.78
CA ARG A 137 4.51 -13.73 1.58
C ARG A 137 4.45 -15.20 1.93
#